data_e795e9216a9c3a955a1a2360655eb08c
#
_entry.id   e795e9216a9c3a955a1a2360655eb08c
#
_cell.length_a   1.000
_cell.length_b   1.000
_cell.length_c   1.000
_cell.angle_alpha   90.00
_cell.angle_beta   90.00
_cell.angle_gamma   90.00
#
_symmetry.space_group_name_H-M   'P 1'
#
loop_
_entity.id
_entity.type
_entity.pdbx_description
1 polymer ?
#
loop_
_entity_poly.entity_id
_entity_poly.type
_entity_poly.pdbx_seq_one_letter_code
_entity_poly.pdbx_strand_id
1 'polypeptide(L)'
;MLETVLTSLAYLLFGATAATIGTFAHRTRVFVGEFPVWIGCIGALTAVLLIALGLRWYLDEWTPSLVFFLGVVLTVFLYSTPGPGRSVIFPAGELSGPAVWWLYGSAVAAGLPLMMPKIRRQSSAAREEPSRAGMVENASVVEKESAS
;
A
#
# COMPACT_ATOMS: atom_id res chain seq x y z
N MET A 1 -8.62 8.63 21.01
CA MET A 1 -9.13 9.51 19.95
C MET A 1 -8.04 10.36 19.31
N LEU A 2 -7.22 11.12 20.04
CA LEU A 2 -6.17 11.97 19.45
C LEU A 2 -5.13 11.13 18.68
N GLU A 3 -4.68 10.02 19.23
CA GLU A 3 -3.71 9.11 18.56
C GLU A 3 -4.23 8.57 17.24
N THR A 4 -5.49 8.14 17.16
CA THR A 4 -6.10 7.64 15.94
C THR A 4 -6.16 8.72 14.85
N VAL A 5 -6.51 9.95 15.23
CA VAL A 5 -6.56 11.08 14.31
C VAL A 5 -5.15 11.42 13.81
N LEU A 6 -4.17 11.48 14.70
CA LEU A 6 -2.79 11.79 14.36
C LEU A 6 -2.18 10.73 13.43
N THR A 7 -2.43 9.46 13.71
CA THR A 7 -1.99 8.33 12.88
C THR A 7 -2.66 8.38 11.50
N SER A 8 -3.96 8.64 11.42
CA SER A 8 -4.66 8.79 10.15
C SER A 8 -4.12 9.96 9.34
N LEU A 9 -3.86 11.10 9.99
CA LEU A 9 -3.26 12.25 9.33
C LEU A 9 -1.86 11.93 8.77
N ALA A 10 -1.06 11.17 9.50
CA ALA A 10 0.26 10.74 9.05
C ALA A 10 0.18 9.89 7.78
N TYR A 11 -0.76 8.92 7.70
CA TYR A 11 -0.97 8.11 6.49
C TYR A 11 -1.53 8.92 5.32
N LEU A 12 -2.39 9.89 5.58
CA LEU A 12 -2.87 10.81 4.57
C LEU A 12 -1.71 11.62 3.96
N LEU A 13 -0.88 12.22 4.80
CA LEU A 13 0.29 12.97 4.38
C LEU A 13 1.31 12.09 3.65
N PHE A 14 1.48 10.85 4.08
CA PHE A 14 2.35 9.89 3.41
C PHE A 14 1.84 9.58 2.00
N GLY A 15 0.53 9.35 1.83
CA GLY A 15 -0.09 9.19 0.52
C GLY A 15 0.05 10.43 -0.35
N ALA A 16 -0.17 11.62 0.21
CA ALA A 16 -0.01 12.89 -0.49
C ALA A 16 1.45 13.11 -0.96
N THR A 17 2.42 12.79 -0.11
CA THR A 17 3.86 12.89 -0.44
C THR A 17 4.23 11.93 -1.56
N ALA A 18 3.81 10.66 -1.48
CA ALA A 18 4.04 9.67 -2.52
C ALA A 18 3.43 10.10 -3.86
N ALA A 19 2.19 10.63 -3.85
CA ALA A 19 1.53 11.14 -5.03
C ALA A 19 2.25 12.37 -5.62
N THR A 20 2.74 13.28 -4.78
CA THR A 20 3.50 14.46 -5.21
C THR A 20 4.78 14.04 -5.90
N ILE A 21 5.60 13.18 -5.28
CA ILE A 21 6.83 12.66 -5.87
C ILE A 21 6.53 11.96 -7.20
N GLY A 22 5.52 11.09 -7.24
CA GLY A 22 5.10 10.39 -8.43
C GLY A 22 4.64 11.34 -9.55
N THR A 23 3.94 12.42 -9.20
CA THR A 23 3.49 13.45 -10.16
C THR A 23 4.65 14.18 -10.81
N PHE A 24 5.75 14.39 -10.11
CA PHE A 24 6.96 14.96 -10.75
C PHE A 24 7.76 13.90 -11.51
N ALA A 25 7.84 12.69 -10.99
CA ALA A 25 8.60 11.61 -11.60
C ALA A 25 7.97 11.02 -12.87
N HIS A 26 6.62 11.01 -13.00
CA HIS A 26 5.93 10.32 -14.11
C HIS A 26 6.32 10.82 -15.51
N ARG A 27 6.86 12.03 -15.63
CA ARG A 27 7.30 12.62 -16.89
C ARG A 27 8.68 12.17 -17.34
N THR A 28 9.43 11.47 -16.48
CA THR A 28 10.76 10.99 -16.82
C THR A 28 10.66 9.91 -17.88
N ARG A 29 11.35 10.13 -19.00
CA ARG A 29 11.41 9.21 -20.15
C ARG A 29 12.84 8.89 -20.50
N VAL A 30 13.07 7.68 -20.96
CA VAL A 30 14.33 7.22 -21.51
C VAL A 30 14.07 6.74 -22.93
N PHE A 31 14.95 7.10 -23.85
CA PHE A 31 14.87 6.63 -25.24
C PHE A 31 15.62 5.31 -25.35
N VAL A 32 14.93 4.27 -25.83
CA VAL A 32 15.52 2.99 -26.21
C VAL A 32 15.43 2.90 -27.74
N GLY A 33 16.50 3.32 -28.41
CA GLY A 33 16.46 3.57 -29.86
C GLY A 33 15.56 4.76 -30.17
N GLU A 34 14.57 4.59 -31.05
CA GLU A 34 13.60 5.62 -31.42
C GLU A 34 12.33 5.63 -30.53
N PHE A 35 12.19 4.66 -29.62
CA PHE A 35 10.99 4.51 -28.79
C PHE A 35 11.14 5.21 -27.43
N PRO A 36 10.25 6.17 -27.07
CA PRO A 36 10.23 6.78 -25.75
C PRO A 36 9.59 5.82 -24.74
N VAL A 37 10.32 5.39 -23.74
CA VAL A 37 9.83 4.59 -22.62
C VAL A 37 9.61 5.49 -21.40
N TRP A 38 8.40 5.52 -20.89
CA TRP A 38 7.98 6.35 -19.74
C TRP A 38 8.34 5.66 -18.41
N ILE A 39 9.64 5.54 -18.16
CA ILE A 39 10.18 4.81 -17.01
C ILE A 39 9.75 5.42 -15.68
N GLY A 40 9.58 6.75 -15.66
CA GLY A 40 9.11 7.46 -14.46
C GLY A 40 7.65 7.11 -14.09
N CYS A 41 6.77 6.98 -15.09
CA CYS A 41 5.38 6.60 -14.85
C CYS A 41 5.29 5.16 -14.31
N ILE A 42 6.00 4.23 -14.93
CA ILE A 42 6.04 2.82 -14.49
C ILE A 42 6.62 2.72 -13.07
N GLY A 43 7.74 3.38 -12.81
CA GLY A 43 8.38 3.39 -11.50
C GLY A 43 7.51 4.01 -10.41
N ALA A 44 6.85 5.13 -10.71
CA ALA A 44 5.95 5.79 -9.77
C ALA A 44 4.71 4.93 -9.44
N LEU A 45 4.07 4.32 -10.44
CA LEU A 45 2.95 3.41 -10.24
C LEU A 45 3.35 2.17 -9.42
N THR A 46 4.51 1.59 -9.74
CA THR A 46 5.07 0.46 -9.00
C THR A 46 5.34 0.83 -7.54
N ALA A 47 5.93 1.99 -7.29
CA ALA A 47 6.20 2.47 -5.94
C ALA A 47 4.91 2.66 -5.13
N VAL A 48 3.89 3.32 -5.69
CA VAL A 48 2.58 3.50 -5.03
C VAL A 48 1.94 2.14 -4.71
N LEU A 49 1.97 1.19 -5.66
CA LEU A 49 1.43 -0.15 -5.47
C LEU A 49 2.17 -0.90 -4.35
N LEU A 50 3.50 -0.89 -4.34
CA LEU A 50 4.30 -1.56 -3.33
C LEU A 50 4.10 -0.98 -1.93
N ILE A 51 3.98 0.35 -1.81
CA ILE A 51 3.67 1.01 -0.54
C ILE A 51 2.28 0.59 -0.06
N ALA A 52 1.27 0.63 -0.93
CA ALA A 52 -0.09 0.26 -0.59
C ALA A 52 -0.21 -1.22 -0.18
N LEU A 53 0.50 -2.13 -0.89
CA LEU A 53 0.62 -3.55 -0.53
C LEU A 53 1.32 -3.73 0.82
N GLY A 54 2.43 -3.03 1.04
CA GLY A 54 3.18 -3.08 2.30
C GLY A 54 2.31 -2.65 3.48
N LEU A 55 1.58 -1.54 3.35
CA LEU A 55 0.63 -1.07 4.36
C LEU A 55 -0.45 -2.12 4.66
N ARG A 56 -0.99 -2.74 3.62
CA ARG A 56 -2.06 -3.74 3.75
C ARG A 56 -1.59 -5.03 4.42
N TRP A 57 -0.36 -5.46 4.14
CA TRP A 57 0.19 -6.72 4.69
C TRP A 57 0.78 -6.55 6.08
N TYR A 58 1.36 -5.37 6.36
CA TYR A 58 2.07 -5.14 7.62
C TYR A 58 1.14 -4.74 8.76
N LEU A 59 0.16 -3.86 8.48
CA LEU A 59 -0.67 -3.25 9.52
C LEU A 59 -1.93 -4.05 9.85
N ASP A 60 -2.26 -5.09 9.12
CA ASP A 60 -3.46 -5.95 9.31
C ASP A 60 -4.80 -5.18 9.49
N GLU A 61 -4.77 -3.86 9.35
CA GLU A 61 -5.90 -2.94 9.44
C GLU A 61 -6.23 -2.37 8.06
N TRP A 62 -7.51 -2.09 7.82
CA TRP A 62 -7.98 -1.51 6.56
C TRP A 62 -7.82 0.02 6.51
N THR A 63 -7.95 0.66 7.68
CA THR A 63 -7.95 2.11 7.82
C THR A 63 -6.68 2.79 7.30
N PRO A 64 -5.45 2.37 7.64
CA PRO A 64 -4.24 2.99 7.14
C PRO A 64 -4.12 2.96 5.61
N SER A 65 -4.47 1.81 5.02
CA SER A 65 -4.45 1.65 3.56
C SER A 65 -5.48 2.52 2.85
N LEU A 66 -6.69 2.64 3.44
CA LEU A 66 -7.74 3.51 2.92
C LEU A 66 -7.34 4.99 3.01
N VAL A 67 -6.78 5.42 4.13
CA VAL A 67 -6.36 6.81 4.33
C VAL A 67 -5.18 7.17 3.43
N PHE A 68 -4.23 6.25 3.23
CA PHE A 68 -3.16 6.39 2.24
C PHE A 68 -3.73 6.55 0.82
N PHE A 69 -4.66 5.68 0.42
CA PHE A 69 -5.36 5.77 -0.86
C PHE A 69 -6.03 7.13 -1.07
N LEU A 70 -6.76 7.62 -0.04
CA LEU A 70 -7.38 8.93 -0.09
C LEU A 70 -6.34 10.05 -0.26
N GLY A 71 -5.20 9.97 0.43
CA GLY A 71 -4.09 10.91 0.29
C GLY A 71 -3.55 10.95 -1.15
N VAL A 72 -3.36 9.78 -1.77
CA VAL A 72 -2.91 9.68 -3.16
C VAL A 72 -3.94 10.30 -4.10
N VAL A 73 -5.21 9.86 -4.03
CA VAL A 73 -6.26 10.30 -4.95
C VAL A 73 -6.55 11.78 -4.85
N LEU A 74 -6.68 12.31 -3.61
CA LEU A 74 -6.93 13.73 -3.40
C LEU A 74 -5.79 14.60 -3.95
N THR A 75 -4.55 14.19 -3.76
CA THR A 75 -3.39 14.96 -4.23
C THR A 75 -3.29 14.95 -5.75
N VAL A 76 -3.46 13.78 -6.38
CA VAL A 76 -3.46 13.68 -7.85
C VAL A 76 -4.62 14.46 -8.45
N PHE A 77 -5.81 14.40 -7.84
CA PHE A 77 -6.97 15.17 -8.26
C PHE A 77 -6.71 16.68 -8.13
N LEU A 78 -6.13 17.13 -7.01
CA LEU A 78 -5.80 18.52 -6.80
C LEU A 78 -4.83 19.04 -7.86
N TYR A 79 -3.83 18.26 -8.24
CA TYR A 79 -2.88 18.63 -9.30
C TYR A 79 -3.49 18.56 -10.71
N SER A 80 -4.60 17.86 -10.87
CA SER A 80 -5.34 17.77 -12.14
C SER A 80 -6.30 18.93 -12.34
N THR A 81 -6.64 19.67 -11.27
CA THR A 81 -7.51 20.84 -11.37
C THR A 81 -6.73 22.09 -11.78
N PRO A 82 -7.28 22.97 -12.61
CA PRO A 82 -6.65 24.23 -12.96
C PRO A 82 -6.45 25.10 -11.71
N GLY A 83 -5.20 25.46 -11.43
CA GLY A 83 -4.86 26.38 -10.34
C GLY A 83 -5.27 27.83 -10.61
N PRO A 84 -5.20 28.71 -9.59
CA PRO A 84 -5.36 30.15 -9.76
C PRO A 84 -4.33 30.65 -10.78
N GLY A 85 -4.74 31.09 -11.94
CA GLY A 85 -3.85 31.50 -13.02
C GLY A 85 -3.83 30.55 -14.23
N ARG A 86 -4.74 29.56 -14.28
CA ARG A 86 -4.89 28.60 -15.39
C ARG A 86 -3.65 27.75 -15.72
N SER A 87 -2.66 27.70 -14.83
CA SER A 87 -1.55 26.77 -14.97
C SER A 87 -2.01 25.37 -14.62
N VAL A 88 -2.02 24.49 -15.61
CA VAL A 88 -2.36 23.05 -15.45
C VAL A 88 -1.05 22.26 -15.41
N ILE A 89 -0.90 21.43 -14.39
CA ILE A 89 0.26 20.52 -14.29
C ILE A 89 0.16 19.43 -15.36
N PHE A 90 -1.04 19.14 -15.85
CA PHE A 90 -1.31 18.19 -16.93
C PHE A 90 -1.71 18.93 -18.22
N PRO A 91 -0.76 19.30 -19.10
CA PRO A 91 -1.07 19.95 -20.35
C PRO A 91 -1.82 19.01 -21.30
N ALA A 92 -2.79 19.55 -22.03
CA ALA A 92 -3.41 18.86 -23.15
C ALA A 92 -2.44 18.81 -24.33
N GLY A 93 -2.34 17.68 -25.03
CA GLY A 93 -1.47 17.51 -26.20
C GLY A 93 -0.78 16.14 -26.24
N GLU A 94 0.28 16.01 -27.02
CA GLU A 94 1.04 14.76 -27.20
C GLU A 94 1.62 14.17 -25.89
N LEU A 95 1.80 14.99 -24.86
CA LEU A 95 2.25 14.58 -23.54
C LEU A 95 1.09 14.11 -22.63
N SER A 96 -0.13 14.06 -23.14
CA SER A 96 -1.31 13.63 -22.35
C SER A 96 -1.30 12.13 -22.00
N GLY A 97 -0.65 11.28 -22.82
CA GLY A 97 -0.62 9.84 -22.62
C GLY A 97 -0.16 9.42 -21.21
N PRO A 98 1.10 9.75 -20.81
CA PRO A 98 1.59 9.38 -19.47
C PRO A 98 0.84 10.07 -18.34
N ALA A 99 0.28 11.27 -18.55
CA ALA A 99 -0.52 11.97 -17.57
C ALA A 99 -1.85 11.24 -17.29
N VAL A 100 -2.51 10.72 -18.30
CA VAL A 100 -3.73 9.91 -18.18
C VAL A 100 -3.44 8.60 -17.46
N TRP A 101 -2.35 7.91 -17.84
CA TRP A 101 -1.92 6.69 -17.16
C TRP A 101 -1.57 6.92 -15.69
N TRP A 102 -0.94 8.06 -15.37
CA TRP A 102 -0.65 8.43 -14.00
C TRP A 102 -1.93 8.73 -13.22
N LEU A 103 -2.84 9.52 -13.80
CA LEU A 103 -4.09 9.92 -13.14
C LEU A 103 -4.94 8.72 -12.71
N TYR A 104 -5.24 7.84 -13.64
CA TYR A 104 -6.08 6.65 -13.35
C TYR A 104 -5.26 5.51 -12.72
N GLY A 105 -4.03 5.32 -13.19
CA GLY A 105 -3.14 4.26 -12.71
C GLY A 105 -2.78 4.41 -11.24
N SER A 106 -2.56 5.63 -10.74
CA SER A 106 -2.27 5.87 -9.33
C SER A 106 -3.45 5.50 -8.42
N ALA A 107 -4.68 5.80 -8.83
CA ALA A 107 -5.88 5.39 -8.10
C ALA A 107 -6.05 3.86 -8.10
N VAL A 108 -5.81 3.21 -9.24
CA VAL A 108 -5.86 1.74 -9.33
C VAL A 108 -4.74 1.12 -8.49
N ALA A 109 -3.51 1.60 -8.61
CA ALA A 109 -2.36 1.07 -7.87
C ALA A 109 -2.51 1.20 -6.35
N ALA A 110 -3.01 2.34 -5.87
CA ALA A 110 -3.26 2.54 -4.44
C ALA A 110 -4.51 1.81 -3.94
N GLY A 111 -5.54 1.62 -4.79
CA GLY A 111 -6.81 0.99 -4.45
C GLY A 111 -6.83 -0.54 -4.55
N LEU A 112 -6.00 -1.13 -5.43
CA LEU A 112 -5.98 -2.56 -5.66
C LEU A 112 -5.77 -3.39 -4.39
N PRO A 113 -4.84 -3.03 -3.47
CA PRO A 113 -4.64 -3.78 -2.23
C PRO A 113 -5.84 -3.73 -1.27
N LEU A 114 -6.71 -2.72 -1.38
CA LEU A 114 -7.93 -2.64 -0.56
C LEU A 114 -8.94 -3.75 -0.90
N MET A 115 -8.92 -4.23 -2.14
CA MET A 115 -9.79 -5.33 -2.59
C MET A 115 -9.26 -6.71 -2.19
N MET A 116 -8.00 -6.81 -1.74
CA MET A 116 -7.43 -8.09 -1.34
C MET A 116 -8.02 -8.56 0.00
N PRO A 117 -8.50 -9.83 0.07
CA PRO A 117 -8.95 -10.40 1.32
C PRO A 117 -7.80 -10.47 2.32
N LYS A 118 -8.11 -10.31 3.61
CA LYS A 118 -7.11 -10.47 4.68
C LYS A 118 -6.53 -11.88 4.63
N ILE A 119 -5.24 -12.00 4.42
CA ILE A 119 -4.52 -13.26 4.63
C ILE A 119 -4.40 -13.42 6.16
N ARG A 120 -5.31 -14.20 6.74
CA ARG A 120 -5.20 -14.61 8.14
C ARG A 120 -3.87 -15.34 8.29
N ARG A 121 -2.87 -14.71 8.88
CA ARG A 121 -1.73 -15.44 9.43
C ARG A 121 -2.30 -16.38 10.48
N GLN A 122 -2.39 -17.66 10.17
CA GLN A 122 -2.67 -18.67 11.19
C GLN A 122 -1.56 -18.52 12.23
N SER A 123 -1.95 -18.04 13.41
CA SER A 123 -1.05 -17.89 14.52
C SER A 123 -0.39 -19.26 14.79
N SER A 124 0.93 -19.32 14.73
CA SER A 124 1.71 -20.53 15.06
C SER A 124 1.40 -21.04 16.48
N ALA A 125 0.73 -20.25 17.29
CA ALA A 125 0.25 -20.64 18.63
C ALA A 125 -0.70 -21.85 18.62
N ALA A 126 -1.48 -22.05 17.53
CA ALA A 126 -2.35 -23.23 17.43
C ALA A 126 -1.57 -24.55 17.19
N ARG A 127 -0.29 -24.46 16.86
CA ARG A 127 0.54 -25.65 16.60
C ARG A 127 1.30 -26.15 17.84
N GLU A 128 1.40 -25.33 18.87
CA GLU A 128 2.11 -25.69 20.12
C GLU A 128 1.21 -26.32 21.18
N GLU A 129 -0.11 -26.15 21.10
CA GLU A 129 -1.06 -26.67 22.10
C GLU A 129 -1.14 -28.21 22.13
N PRO A 130 -1.14 -28.94 21.00
CA PRO A 130 -1.17 -30.42 21.07
C PRO A 130 0.10 -31.03 21.65
N SER A 131 1.25 -30.36 21.55
CA SER A 131 2.51 -30.87 22.09
C SER A 131 2.59 -30.76 23.62
N ARG A 132 2.00 -29.72 24.20
CA ARG A 132 1.97 -29.53 25.66
C ARG A 132 0.96 -30.46 26.34
N ALA A 133 -0.20 -30.68 25.74
CA ALA A 133 -1.21 -31.60 26.26
C ALA A 133 -0.67 -33.05 26.33
N GLY A 134 0.01 -33.51 25.28
CA GLY A 134 0.65 -34.84 25.24
C GLY A 134 1.80 -35.01 26.23
N MET A 135 2.56 -33.94 26.53
CA MET A 135 3.63 -34.00 27.53
C MET A 135 3.09 -34.11 28.97
N VAL A 136 2.01 -33.40 29.29
CA VAL A 136 1.39 -33.43 30.61
C VAL A 136 0.72 -34.79 30.85
N GLU A 137 0.09 -35.38 29.84
CA GLU A 137 -0.55 -36.69 29.93
C GLU A 137 0.49 -37.82 30.12
N ASN A 138 1.60 -37.77 29.38
CA ASN A 138 2.69 -38.73 29.56
C ASN A 138 3.36 -38.64 30.95
N ALA A 139 3.54 -37.45 31.49
CA ALA A 139 4.10 -37.25 32.82
C ALA A 139 3.21 -37.85 33.91
N SER A 140 1.91 -37.73 33.78
CA SER A 140 0.94 -38.27 34.77
C SER A 140 0.87 -39.83 34.71
N VAL A 141 1.11 -40.43 33.57
CA VAL A 141 1.15 -41.90 33.41
C VAL A 141 2.40 -42.48 34.05
N VAL A 142 3.57 -41.87 33.84
CA VAL A 142 4.84 -42.30 34.42
C VAL A 142 4.84 -42.21 35.95
N GLU A 143 4.24 -41.17 36.50
CA GLU A 143 4.12 -40.98 37.98
C GLU A 143 3.20 -42.04 38.63
N LYS A 144 2.15 -42.47 37.94
CA LYS A 144 1.27 -43.55 38.42
C LYS A 144 1.96 -44.92 38.39
N GLU A 145 2.83 -45.18 37.41
CA GLU A 145 3.51 -46.46 37.25
C GLU A 145 4.64 -46.64 38.26
N SER A 146 5.27 -45.55 38.73
CA SER A 146 6.30 -45.55 39.75
C SER A 146 5.80 -45.68 41.19
N ALA A 147 4.48 -45.51 41.42
CA ALA A 147 3.84 -45.55 42.74
C ALA A 147 3.16 -46.92 43.05
N SER A 148 3.21 -47.87 42.12
CA SER A 148 2.64 -49.20 42.23
C SER A 148 3.71 -50.25 42.44
#